data_28478e0b611fb712c8e82d6713143408
#
_entry.id   28478e0b611fb712c8e82d6713143408
#
_cell.length_a   1.000
_cell.length_b   1.000
_cell.length_c   1.000
_cell.angle_alpha   90.00
_cell.angle_beta   90.00
_cell.angle_gamma   90.00
#
_symmetry.space_group_name_H-M   'P 1'
#
loop_
_entity.id
_entity.type
_entity.pdbx_description
1 polymer ?
#
loop_
_entity_poly.entity_id
_entity_poly.type
_entity_poly.pdbx_seq_one_letter_code
_entity_poly.pdbx_strand_id
1 'polypeptide(L)'
;MEQFKFEYTEIDGLLYPNIEIDGKAELDNLGKYGRLRQNYLHEQKPGLYRELLLTGKLAEHCTAIDIAAFELAERIRADYLETHPMPEDDTMERIRISTQAQMVADEIVSAELIYL
;
A
#
# COMPACT_ATOMS: atom_id res chain seq x y z
N MET A 1 -35.99 14.34 -22.54
CA MET A 1 -34.64 14.64 -23.01
C MET A 1 -33.63 14.16 -21.99
N GLU A 2 -32.69 13.46 -22.47
CA GLU A 2 -31.66 12.95 -21.60
C GLU A 2 -30.68 14.06 -21.27
N GLN A 3 -30.53 14.28 -20.00
CA GLN A 3 -29.52 15.21 -19.54
C GLN A 3 -28.23 14.48 -19.32
N PHE A 4 -27.17 15.01 -19.86
CA PHE A 4 -25.87 14.54 -19.48
C PHE A 4 -25.62 14.90 -18.03
N LYS A 5 -25.83 13.94 -17.19
CA LYS A 5 -25.41 14.07 -15.79
C LYS A 5 -23.95 13.73 -15.73
N PHE A 6 -23.13 14.75 -15.62
CA PHE A 6 -21.74 14.50 -15.25
C PHE A 6 -21.76 14.21 -13.76
N GLU A 7 -21.52 12.98 -13.42
CA GLU A 7 -21.22 12.64 -12.06
C GLU A 7 -19.80 13.09 -11.77
N TYR A 8 -19.60 13.65 -10.59
CA TYR A 8 -18.30 14.15 -10.19
C TYR A 8 -17.79 13.32 -9.02
N THR A 9 -16.51 13.03 -9.07
CA THR A 9 -15.82 12.36 -7.96
C THR A 9 -15.03 13.41 -7.20
N GLU A 10 -15.22 13.48 -5.90
CA GLU A 10 -14.46 14.38 -5.04
C GLU A 10 -13.11 13.77 -4.71
N ILE A 11 -12.05 14.49 -5.02
CA ILE A 11 -10.67 14.10 -4.72
C ILE A 11 -10.00 15.33 -4.08
N ASP A 12 -9.54 15.18 -2.85
CA ASP A 12 -8.89 16.27 -2.08
C ASP A 12 -9.73 17.55 -2.01
N GLY A 13 -11.05 17.40 -1.89
CA GLY A 13 -11.96 18.53 -1.84
C GLY A 13 -12.26 19.14 -3.19
N LEU A 14 -11.75 18.60 -4.28
CA LEU A 14 -12.02 19.04 -5.64
C LEU A 14 -12.94 18.06 -6.34
N LEU A 15 -13.86 18.60 -7.14
CA LEU A 15 -14.77 17.78 -7.93
C LEU A 15 -14.17 17.57 -9.32
N TYR A 16 -14.09 16.31 -9.73
CA TYR A 16 -13.67 15.94 -11.08
C TYR A 16 -14.84 15.27 -11.80
N PRO A 17 -14.93 15.43 -13.14
CA PRO A 17 -15.89 14.65 -13.89
C PRO A 17 -15.72 13.18 -13.56
N ASN A 18 -16.83 12.44 -13.46
CA ASN A 18 -16.75 11.03 -13.20
C ASN A 18 -16.17 10.30 -14.39
N ILE A 19 -14.88 10.16 -14.38
CA ILE A 19 -14.11 9.44 -15.38
C ILE A 19 -13.97 8.03 -14.88
N GLU A 20 -14.17 7.05 -15.77
CA GLU A 20 -13.86 5.69 -15.43
C GLU A 20 -12.39 5.60 -15.04
N ILE A 21 -12.15 5.22 -13.78
CA ILE A 21 -10.79 5.13 -13.25
C ILE A 21 -10.20 3.81 -13.70
N ASP A 22 -9.20 3.87 -14.56
CA ASP A 22 -8.46 2.69 -14.97
C ASP A 22 -7.80 2.05 -13.77
N GLY A 23 -7.99 0.75 -13.62
CA GLY A 23 -7.38 0.01 -12.53
C GLY A 23 -8.10 0.12 -11.20
N LYS A 24 -9.38 0.55 -11.20
CA LYS A 24 -10.16 0.60 -9.95
C LYS A 24 -10.21 -0.75 -9.24
N ALA A 25 -10.35 -1.84 -9.99
CA ALA A 25 -10.36 -3.18 -9.43
C ALA A 25 -9.02 -3.50 -8.75
N GLU A 26 -7.92 -3.10 -9.34
CA GLU A 26 -6.59 -3.28 -8.76
C GLU A 26 -6.42 -2.44 -7.50
N LEU A 27 -6.93 -1.20 -7.49
CA LEU A 27 -6.90 -0.36 -6.29
C LEU A 27 -7.73 -0.97 -5.16
N ASP A 28 -8.89 -1.53 -5.47
CA ASP A 28 -9.75 -2.17 -4.48
C ASP A 28 -9.13 -3.44 -3.91
N ASN A 29 -8.22 -4.07 -4.64
CA ASN A 29 -7.56 -5.32 -4.26
C ASN A 29 -6.12 -5.14 -3.76
N LEU A 30 -5.69 -3.92 -3.48
CA LEU A 30 -4.37 -3.68 -2.95
C LEU A 30 -4.19 -4.37 -1.60
N GLY A 31 -2.99 -4.91 -1.39
CA GLY A 31 -2.61 -5.43 -0.09
C GLY A 31 -2.29 -4.31 0.89
N LYS A 32 -1.80 -4.70 2.06
CA LYS A 32 -1.47 -3.78 3.15
C LYS A 32 -0.55 -2.64 2.71
N TYR A 33 0.54 -2.98 2.03
CA TYR A 33 1.56 -1.99 1.68
C TYR A 33 1.13 -1.07 0.55
N GLY A 34 0.41 -1.59 -0.43
CA GLY A 34 -0.14 -0.79 -1.50
C GLY A 34 -1.14 0.24 -0.98
N ARG A 35 -1.97 -0.15 -0.03
CA ARG A 35 -2.93 0.76 0.63
C ARG A 35 -2.22 1.83 1.44
N LEU A 36 -1.17 1.48 2.15
CA LEU A 36 -0.37 2.46 2.89
C LEU A 36 0.24 3.49 1.95
N ARG A 37 0.78 3.04 0.82
CA ARG A 37 1.33 3.95 -0.19
C ARG A 37 0.26 4.86 -0.77
N GLN A 38 -0.90 4.31 -1.11
CA GLN A 38 -2.04 5.09 -1.61
C GLN A 38 -2.45 6.18 -0.62
N ASN A 39 -2.61 5.82 0.64
CA ASN A 39 -2.98 6.77 1.69
C ASN A 39 -1.90 7.83 1.90
N TYR A 40 -0.64 7.46 1.89
CA TYR A 40 0.47 8.39 2.02
C TYR A 40 0.49 9.40 0.87
N LEU A 41 0.32 8.94 -0.36
CA LEU A 41 0.26 9.85 -1.52
C LEU A 41 -0.92 10.80 -1.40
N HIS A 42 -2.07 10.29 -0.99
CA HIS A 42 -3.28 11.10 -0.84
C HIS A 42 -3.11 12.21 0.21
N GLU A 43 -2.52 11.87 1.36
CA GLU A 43 -2.39 12.78 2.49
C GLU A 43 -1.18 13.71 2.40
N GLN A 44 -0.04 13.20 1.93
CA GLN A 44 1.23 13.91 1.99
C GLN A 44 1.70 14.43 0.64
N LYS A 45 1.24 13.84 -0.45
CA LYS A 45 1.63 14.24 -1.81
C LYS A 45 0.39 14.34 -2.71
N PRO A 46 -0.56 15.20 -2.37
CA PRO A 46 -1.83 15.26 -3.10
C PRO A 46 -1.67 15.61 -4.58
N GLY A 47 -0.67 16.41 -4.94
CA GLY A 47 -0.40 16.74 -6.34
C GLY A 47 -0.01 15.50 -7.15
N LEU A 48 0.89 14.70 -6.61
CA LEU A 48 1.31 13.46 -7.26
C LEU A 48 0.16 12.45 -7.29
N TYR A 49 -0.59 12.35 -6.20
CA TYR A 49 -1.77 11.48 -6.15
C TYR A 49 -2.75 11.80 -7.28
N ARG A 50 -3.09 13.07 -7.44
CA ARG A 50 -4.01 13.51 -8.50
C ARG A 50 -3.46 13.22 -9.89
N GLU A 51 -2.18 13.50 -10.11
CA GLU A 51 -1.54 13.23 -11.38
C GLU A 51 -1.63 11.76 -11.75
N LEU A 52 -1.26 10.87 -10.82
CA LEU A 52 -1.32 9.44 -11.04
C LEU A 52 -2.76 8.95 -11.25
N LEU A 53 -3.70 9.49 -10.49
CA LEU A 53 -5.11 9.12 -10.62
C LEU A 53 -5.67 9.54 -11.98
N LEU A 54 -5.42 10.78 -12.40
CA LEU A 54 -5.95 11.30 -13.65
C LEU A 54 -5.30 10.71 -14.90
N THR A 55 -4.06 10.26 -14.79
CA THR A 55 -3.37 9.58 -15.90
C THR A 55 -3.63 8.07 -15.93
N GLY A 56 -4.39 7.55 -14.97
CA GLY A 56 -4.71 6.12 -14.89
C GLY A 56 -3.56 5.26 -14.41
N LYS A 57 -2.54 5.86 -13.79
CA LYS A 57 -1.33 5.12 -13.37
C LYS A 57 -1.27 4.85 -11.87
N LEU A 58 -2.26 5.31 -11.11
CA LEU A 58 -2.26 5.15 -9.66
C LEU A 58 -2.28 3.66 -9.25
N ALA A 59 -3.15 2.88 -9.88
CA ALA A 59 -3.25 1.45 -9.60
C ALA A 59 -1.96 0.72 -9.90
N GLU A 60 -1.36 0.99 -11.04
CA GLU A 60 -0.08 0.39 -11.44
C GLU A 60 1.02 0.74 -10.45
N HIS A 61 1.11 2.01 -10.06
CA HIS A 61 2.10 2.48 -9.09
C HIS A 61 1.93 1.79 -7.74
N CYS A 62 0.72 1.81 -7.20
CA CYS A 62 0.45 1.21 -5.89
C CYS A 62 0.61 -0.32 -5.90
N THR A 63 0.24 -0.98 -7.00
CA THR A 63 0.43 -2.41 -7.16
C THR A 63 1.92 -2.76 -7.19
N ALA A 64 2.72 -2.00 -7.92
CA ALA A 64 4.16 -2.21 -7.98
C ALA A 64 4.81 -2.04 -6.61
N ILE A 65 4.41 -1.02 -5.85
CA ILE A 65 4.89 -0.80 -4.49
C ILE A 65 4.44 -1.94 -3.57
N ASP A 66 3.20 -2.39 -3.69
CA ASP A 66 2.66 -3.48 -2.87
C ASP A 66 3.48 -4.77 -3.07
N ILE A 67 3.76 -5.13 -4.31
CA ILE A 67 4.55 -6.31 -4.63
C ILE A 67 5.98 -6.18 -4.11
N ALA A 68 6.64 -5.06 -4.39
CA ALA A 68 8.01 -4.83 -3.95
C ALA A 68 8.11 -4.81 -2.42
N ALA A 69 7.14 -4.20 -1.75
CA ALA A 69 7.10 -4.13 -0.30
C ALA A 69 6.88 -5.50 0.31
N PHE A 70 5.98 -6.30 -0.25
CA PHE A 70 5.73 -7.65 0.21
C PHE A 70 6.99 -8.53 0.10
N GLU A 71 7.67 -8.46 -1.03
CA GLU A 71 8.91 -9.22 -1.24
C GLU A 71 10.00 -8.80 -0.27
N LEU A 72 10.16 -7.50 -0.06
CA LEU A 72 11.14 -6.99 0.90
C LEU A 72 10.79 -7.41 2.32
N ALA A 73 9.52 -7.32 2.70
CA ALA A 73 9.07 -7.73 4.04
C ALA A 73 9.32 -9.22 4.28
N GLU A 74 9.06 -10.06 3.28
CA GLU A 74 9.33 -11.50 3.37
C GLU A 74 10.81 -11.78 3.60
N ARG A 75 11.68 -11.08 2.88
CA ARG A 75 13.12 -11.21 3.03
C ARG A 75 13.58 -10.80 4.43
N ILE A 76 13.09 -9.66 4.90
CA ILE A 76 13.45 -9.14 6.23
C ILE A 76 12.97 -10.09 7.32
N ARG A 77 11.75 -10.61 7.22
CA ARG A 77 11.23 -11.57 8.18
C ARG A 77 12.05 -12.86 8.20
N ALA A 78 12.40 -13.37 7.03
CA ALA A 78 13.23 -14.56 6.91
C ALA A 78 14.60 -14.37 7.57
N ASP A 79 15.25 -13.23 7.30
CA ASP A 79 16.55 -12.90 7.90
C ASP A 79 16.44 -12.76 9.42
N TYR A 80 15.38 -12.11 9.91
CA TYR A 80 15.16 -11.97 11.34
C TYR A 80 14.97 -13.32 12.02
N LEU A 81 14.15 -14.20 11.43
CA LEU A 81 13.91 -15.53 11.99
C LEU A 81 15.14 -16.43 11.94
N GLU A 82 16.04 -16.21 10.99
CA GLU A 82 17.30 -16.91 10.90
C GLU A 82 18.22 -16.55 12.06
N THR A 83 18.25 -15.28 12.45
CA THR A 83 19.05 -14.80 13.60
C THR A 83 18.34 -14.96 14.95
N HIS A 84 17.02 -15.16 14.94
CA HIS A 84 16.21 -15.33 16.15
C HIS A 84 15.34 -16.59 16.01
N PRO A 85 15.94 -17.78 16.14
CA PRO A 85 15.20 -19.03 15.93
C PRO A 85 14.03 -19.17 16.89
N MET A 86 12.90 -19.64 16.37
CA MET A 86 11.71 -19.89 17.18
C MET A 86 11.88 -21.18 17.98
N PRO A 87 11.63 -21.17 19.31
CA PRO A 87 11.62 -22.39 20.09
C PRO A 87 10.40 -23.25 19.72
N GLU A 88 10.58 -24.56 19.67
CA GLU A 88 9.50 -25.48 19.30
C GLU A 88 8.46 -25.64 20.41
N ASP A 89 8.88 -25.52 21.67
CA ASP A 89 8.07 -25.83 22.83
C ASP A 89 7.41 -24.64 23.51
N ASP A 90 7.72 -23.42 23.07
CA ASP A 90 7.20 -22.19 23.71
C ASP A 90 6.38 -21.40 22.72
N THR A 91 5.07 -21.58 22.78
CA THR A 91 4.13 -20.90 21.88
C THR A 91 4.14 -19.38 22.06
N MET A 92 4.24 -18.90 23.31
CA MET A 92 4.25 -17.47 23.60
C MET A 92 5.51 -16.81 23.03
N GLU A 93 6.66 -17.46 23.18
CA GLU A 93 7.91 -16.96 22.63
C GLU A 93 7.91 -16.97 21.09
N ARG A 94 7.31 -17.99 20.49
CA ARG A 94 7.15 -18.05 19.04
C ARG A 94 6.30 -16.90 18.53
N ILE A 95 5.20 -16.60 19.21
CA ILE A 95 4.33 -15.46 18.85
C ILE A 95 5.10 -14.16 18.99
N ARG A 96 5.86 -13.98 20.08
CA ARG A 96 6.66 -12.78 20.31
C ARG A 96 7.67 -12.57 19.20
N ILE A 97 8.43 -13.60 18.85
CA ILE A 97 9.44 -13.52 17.77
C ILE A 97 8.80 -13.23 16.43
N SER A 98 7.69 -13.89 16.11
CA SER A 98 6.95 -13.65 14.87
C SER A 98 6.43 -12.21 14.80
N THR A 99 5.90 -11.68 15.88
CA THR A 99 5.42 -10.31 15.98
C THR A 99 6.56 -9.32 15.80
N GLN A 100 7.70 -9.55 16.44
CA GLN A 100 8.88 -8.70 16.29
C GLN A 100 9.41 -8.72 14.86
N ALA A 101 9.45 -9.88 14.23
CA ALA A 101 9.86 -9.99 12.82
C ALA A 101 8.96 -9.15 11.92
N GLN A 102 7.65 -9.19 12.14
CA GLN A 102 6.70 -8.40 11.36
C GLN A 102 6.86 -6.90 11.60
N MET A 103 7.09 -6.49 12.84
CA MET A 103 7.31 -5.09 13.18
C MET A 103 8.57 -4.53 12.54
N VAL A 104 9.66 -5.29 12.57
CA VAL A 104 10.92 -4.90 11.91
C VAL A 104 10.73 -4.78 10.41
N ALA A 105 10.06 -5.76 9.80
CA ALA A 105 9.77 -5.73 8.37
C ALA A 105 8.92 -4.52 8.00
N ASP A 106 7.86 -4.25 8.73
CA ASP A 106 6.97 -3.10 8.47
C ASP A 106 7.72 -1.78 8.59
N GLU A 107 8.56 -1.63 9.60
CA GLU A 107 9.34 -0.41 9.81
C GLU A 107 10.29 -0.13 8.65
N ILE A 108 11.04 -1.13 8.22
CA ILE A 108 12.01 -0.99 7.13
C ILE A 108 11.29 -0.74 5.80
N VAL A 109 10.25 -1.52 5.51
CA VAL A 109 9.48 -1.37 4.28
C VAL A 109 8.84 0.02 4.20
N SER A 110 8.26 0.48 5.31
CA SER A 110 7.64 1.80 5.37
C SER A 110 8.65 2.90 5.07
N ALA A 111 9.85 2.82 5.66
CA ALA A 111 10.89 3.82 5.44
C ALA A 111 11.44 3.78 4.01
N GLU A 112 11.58 2.61 3.42
CA GLU A 112 12.24 2.46 2.12
C GLU A 112 11.30 2.59 0.92
N LEU A 113 10.05 2.19 1.05
CA LEU A 113 9.12 2.11 -0.09
C LEU A 113 7.84 2.91 0.07
N ILE A 114 7.32 3.05 1.28
CA ILE A 114 5.99 3.62 1.49
C ILE A 114 6.05 5.15 1.63
N TYR A 115 6.98 5.66 2.42
CA TYR A 115 7.07 7.08 2.79
C TYR A 115 8.21 7.82 2.08
N LEU A 116 8.42 7.48 0.84
CA LEU A 116 9.42 8.17 0.02
C LEU A 116 8.91 9.48 -0.58
#